data_c5aca5a3172d6c40395a0dd79b15a049
#
_entry.id   c5aca5a3172d6c40395a0dd79b15a049
#
_cell.length_a   1.000
_cell.length_b   1.000
_cell.length_c   1.000
_cell.angle_alpha   90.00
_cell.angle_beta   90.00
_cell.angle_gamma   90.00
#
_symmetry.space_group_name_H-M   'P 1'
#
loop_
_entity.id
_entity.type
_entity.pdbx_description
1 polymer ?
#
loop_
_entity_poly.entity_id
_entity_poly.type
_entity_poly.pdbx_seq_one_letter_code
_entity_poly.pdbx_strand_id
1 'polypeptide(L)'
;VVAEDGRIIWGDLLMILYWREILPRHPGVDCIVEVKCSQALIDEIERLGGRPLLYKTGHSLIKAKMKEIGAIFTGEMSGHMFFADEYYGYDDALYAAARLLRILSNTDRSMSQLLADVPQYWTTPEIRVKSSDTEKFLVVEKVGERFRKEYEVIDVDGARIIFPDGWGLVRASNTGPELIVRYES
;
A
#
# COMPACT_ATOMS: atom_id res chain seq x y z
N VAL A 1 -8.48 -0.36 -11.18
CA VAL A 1 -9.90 -0.18 -11.51
C VAL A 1 -10.11 1.22 -12.04
N VAL A 2 -11.14 1.44 -12.88
CA VAL A 2 -11.55 2.77 -13.36
C VAL A 2 -12.92 3.08 -12.78
N ALA A 3 -13.06 4.23 -12.15
CA ALA A 3 -14.33 4.70 -11.60
C ALA A 3 -15.25 5.25 -12.73
N GLU A 4 -16.51 5.52 -12.40
CA GLU A 4 -17.52 5.99 -13.34
C GLU A 4 -17.22 7.38 -13.95
N ASP A 5 -16.39 8.17 -13.28
CA ASP A 5 -15.90 9.48 -13.74
C ASP A 5 -14.60 9.40 -14.57
N GLY A 6 -14.11 8.19 -14.85
CA GLY A 6 -12.90 7.92 -15.62
C GLY A 6 -11.61 7.98 -14.83
N ARG A 7 -11.62 8.24 -13.52
CA ARG A 7 -10.43 8.22 -12.67
C ARG A 7 -9.92 6.79 -12.48
N ILE A 8 -8.59 6.64 -12.51
CA ILE A 8 -7.92 5.40 -12.14
C ILE A 8 -7.87 5.33 -10.61
N ILE A 9 -8.46 4.28 -10.05
CA ILE A 9 -8.35 3.95 -8.63
C ILE A 9 -7.22 2.93 -8.49
N TRP A 10 -6.13 3.37 -7.90
CA TRP A 10 -4.96 2.55 -7.63
C TRP A 10 -5.22 1.53 -6.52
N GLY A 11 -4.34 0.54 -6.40
CA GLY A 11 -4.51 -0.58 -5.47
C GLY A 11 -4.62 -0.13 -4.00
N ASP A 12 -3.88 0.87 -3.59
CA ASP A 12 -3.91 1.44 -2.25
C ASP A 12 -5.26 2.11 -1.92
N LEU A 13 -5.83 2.89 -2.84
CA LEU A 13 -7.16 3.46 -2.67
C LEU A 13 -8.26 2.39 -2.73
N LEU A 14 -8.07 1.36 -3.57
CA LEU A 14 -9.01 0.23 -3.62
C LEU A 14 -9.00 -0.56 -2.30
N MET A 15 -7.85 -0.73 -1.69
CA MET A 15 -7.73 -1.39 -0.37
C MET A 15 -8.49 -0.63 0.73
N ILE A 16 -8.64 0.68 0.65
CA ILE A 16 -9.47 1.45 1.59
C ILE A 16 -10.91 0.92 1.60
N LEU A 17 -11.51 0.66 0.42
CA LEU A 17 -12.87 0.13 0.33
C LEU A 17 -12.99 -1.26 0.96
N TYR A 18 -11.99 -2.12 0.74
CA TYR A 18 -11.96 -3.45 1.35
C TYR A 18 -11.80 -3.38 2.88
N TRP A 19 -10.91 -2.52 3.38
CA TRP A 19 -10.73 -2.35 4.82
C TRP A 19 -11.98 -1.75 5.50
N ARG A 20 -12.73 -0.89 4.83
CA ARG A 20 -14.04 -0.38 5.30
C ARG A 20 -15.07 -1.49 5.45
N GLU A 21 -14.98 -2.54 4.65
CA GLU A 21 -15.84 -3.71 4.76
C GLU A 21 -15.36 -4.69 5.84
N ILE A 22 -14.05 -4.88 5.96
CA ILE A 22 -13.43 -5.93 6.79
C ILE A 22 -13.29 -5.48 8.25
N LEU A 23 -12.71 -4.31 8.51
CA LEU A 23 -12.33 -3.87 9.87
C LEU A 23 -13.50 -3.76 10.86
N PRO A 24 -14.72 -3.36 10.47
CA PRO A 24 -15.86 -3.35 11.41
C PRO A 24 -16.18 -4.72 11.99
N ARG A 25 -15.85 -5.81 11.28
CA ARG A 25 -16.04 -7.20 11.72
C ARG A 25 -14.82 -7.78 12.43
N HIS A 26 -13.66 -7.15 12.27
CA HIS A 26 -12.36 -7.60 12.78
C HIS A 26 -11.56 -6.44 13.40
N PRO A 27 -12.04 -5.85 14.51
CA PRO A 27 -11.37 -4.70 15.12
C PRO A 27 -10.00 -5.09 15.71
N GLY A 28 -9.03 -4.18 15.60
CA GLY A 28 -7.73 -4.32 16.23
C GLY A 28 -6.79 -5.34 15.58
N VAL A 29 -7.05 -5.76 14.34
CA VAL A 29 -6.15 -6.66 13.61
C VAL A 29 -4.94 -5.91 13.03
N ASP A 30 -3.86 -6.65 12.79
CA ASP A 30 -2.69 -6.14 12.08
C ASP A 30 -2.98 -6.07 10.58
N CYS A 31 -2.76 -4.90 10.01
CA CYS A 31 -3.05 -4.58 8.62
C CYS A 31 -1.73 -4.33 7.90
N ILE A 32 -1.25 -5.31 7.14
CA ILE A 32 -0.03 -5.14 6.36
C ILE A 32 -0.29 -4.08 5.28
N VAL A 33 0.61 -3.10 5.18
CA VAL A 33 0.60 -2.04 4.17
C VAL A 33 1.92 -2.07 3.42
N GLU A 34 1.89 -2.26 2.13
CA GLU A 34 3.09 -2.23 1.30
C GLU A 34 3.71 -0.83 1.31
N VAL A 35 5.03 -0.75 1.44
CA VAL A 35 5.78 0.51 1.69
C VAL A 35 5.54 1.62 0.67
N LYS A 36 5.06 1.31 -0.53
CA LYS A 36 4.74 2.28 -1.59
C LYS A 36 3.32 2.86 -1.48
N CYS A 37 2.46 2.27 -0.65
CA CYS A 37 1.08 2.72 -0.51
C CYS A 37 0.97 4.13 0.05
N SER A 38 -0.12 4.79 -0.32
CA SER A 38 -0.47 6.13 0.15
C SER A 38 -0.65 6.18 1.67
N GLN A 39 -0.34 7.33 2.25
CA GLN A 39 -0.64 7.62 3.65
C GLN A 39 -2.15 7.55 3.92
N ALA A 40 -2.98 7.88 2.94
CA ALA A 40 -4.44 7.79 3.07
C ALA A 40 -4.91 6.38 3.46
N LEU A 41 -4.24 5.32 3.00
CA LEU A 41 -4.55 3.95 3.40
C LEU A 41 -4.20 3.70 4.87
N ILE A 42 -3.06 4.20 5.34
CA ILE A 42 -2.61 4.07 6.73
C ILE A 42 -3.59 4.77 7.66
N ASP A 43 -3.88 6.03 7.37
CA ASP A 43 -4.80 6.87 8.15
C ASP A 43 -6.20 6.25 8.23
N GLU A 44 -6.67 5.68 7.13
CA GLU A 44 -8.00 5.04 7.10
C GLU A 44 -8.03 3.74 7.92
N ILE A 45 -6.99 2.93 7.86
CA ILE A 45 -6.85 1.73 8.70
C ILE A 45 -6.88 2.11 10.18
N GLU A 46 -6.12 3.13 10.59
CA GLU A 46 -6.09 3.62 11.97
C GLU A 46 -7.45 4.18 12.40
N ARG A 47 -8.09 4.99 11.55
CA ARG A 47 -9.44 5.53 11.78
C ARG A 47 -10.47 4.43 12.02
N LEU A 48 -10.33 3.31 11.35
CA LEU A 48 -11.20 2.13 11.48
C LEU A 48 -10.81 1.21 12.66
N GLY A 49 -9.76 1.55 13.41
CA GLY A 49 -9.29 0.79 14.58
C GLY A 49 -8.43 -0.42 14.24
N GLY A 50 -7.89 -0.50 13.02
CA GLY A 50 -6.84 -1.46 12.65
C GLY A 50 -5.45 -0.98 13.08
N ARG A 51 -4.46 -1.86 12.99
CA ARG A 51 -3.04 -1.54 13.26
C ARG A 51 -2.23 -1.65 11.97
N PRO A 52 -1.91 -0.53 11.29
CA PRO A 52 -1.12 -0.59 10.05
C PRO A 52 0.32 -1.05 10.35
N LEU A 53 0.81 -1.98 9.55
CA LEU A 53 2.17 -2.51 9.59
C LEU A 53 2.80 -2.33 8.21
N LEU A 54 3.67 -1.34 8.06
CA LEU A 54 4.43 -1.15 6.83
C LEU A 54 5.35 -2.35 6.56
N TYR A 55 5.31 -2.85 5.33
CA TYR A 55 6.05 -4.05 4.96
C TYR A 55 6.63 -3.96 3.53
N LYS A 56 7.51 -4.92 3.23
CA LYS A 56 8.23 -5.00 1.96
C LYS A 56 7.31 -5.23 0.78
N THR A 57 7.69 -4.65 -0.37
CA THR A 57 7.11 -4.97 -1.68
C THR A 57 7.46 -6.40 -2.10
N GLY A 58 6.49 -7.10 -2.64
CA GLY A 58 6.65 -8.42 -3.23
C GLY A 58 5.63 -9.43 -2.72
N HIS A 59 4.77 -9.89 -3.62
CA HIS A 59 3.64 -10.76 -3.29
C HIS A 59 4.03 -12.01 -2.47
N SER A 60 5.19 -12.60 -2.72
CA SER A 60 5.67 -13.77 -1.97
C SER A 60 6.03 -13.42 -0.52
N LEU A 61 6.68 -12.26 -0.31
CA LEU A 61 7.07 -11.78 1.01
C LEU A 61 5.83 -11.39 1.83
N ILE A 62 4.89 -10.69 1.19
CA ILE A 62 3.63 -10.28 1.81
C ILE A 62 2.81 -11.51 2.24
N LYS A 63 2.64 -12.51 1.37
CA LYS A 63 1.93 -13.76 1.71
C LYS A 63 2.58 -14.52 2.86
N ALA A 64 3.91 -14.56 2.89
CA ALA A 64 4.64 -15.17 4.00
C ALA A 64 4.37 -14.42 5.32
N LYS A 65 4.41 -13.08 5.29
CA LYS A 65 4.12 -12.23 6.45
C LYS A 65 2.66 -12.35 6.90
N MET A 66 1.71 -12.38 5.98
CA MET A 66 0.30 -12.64 6.32
C MET A 66 0.14 -13.92 7.12
N LYS A 67 0.77 -15.02 6.66
CA LYS A 67 0.71 -16.32 7.36
C LYS A 67 1.40 -16.27 8.72
N GLU A 68 2.52 -15.57 8.83
CA GLU A 68 3.29 -15.41 10.07
C GLU A 68 2.47 -14.74 11.18
N ILE A 69 1.79 -13.65 10.86
CA ILE A 69 1.07 -12.83 11.85
C ILE A 69 -0.45 -13.06 11.87
N GLY A 70 -0.95 -13.95 11.00
CA GLY A 70 -2.39 -14.20 10.89
C GLY A 70 -3.17 -13.02 10.29
N ALA A 71 -2.54 -12.21 9.44
CA ALA A 71 -3.23 -11.08 8.80
C ALA A 71 -4.30 -11.58 7.83
N ILE A 72 -5.46 -10.95 7.88
CA ILE A 72 -6.68 -11.43 7.20
C ILE A 72 -6.90 -10.80 5.81
N PHE A 73 -6.26 -9.67 5.54
CA PHE A 73 -6.28 -9.01 4.24
C PHE A 73 -5.06 -8.12 4.08
N THR A 74 -4.56 -8.02 2.87
CA THR A 74 -3.61 -7.00 2.39
C THR A 74 -3.57 -6.97 0.88
N GLY A 75 -2.74 -6.08 0.33
CA GLY A 75 -2.45 -5.98 -1.09
C GLY A 75 -1.25 -5.10 -1.36
N GLU A 76 -1.00 -4.89 -2.64
CA GLU A 76 0.05 -4.01 -3.14
C GLU A 76 -0.58 -2.86 -3.94
N MET A 77 0.11 -1.73 -4.01
CA MET A 77 -0.29 -0.59 -4.84
C MET A 77 -0.49 -1.00 -6.31
N SER A 78 0.26 -2.01 -6.77
CA SER A 78 0.15 -2.59 -8.12
C SER A 78 -1.17 -3.30 -8.40
N GLY A 79 -1.98 -3.60 -7.37
CA GLY A 79 -3.29 -4.24 -7.50
C GLY A 79 -3.33 -5.74 -7.17
N HIS A 80 -2.23 -6.33 -6.71
CA HIS A 80 -2.27 -7.65 -6.10
C HIS A 80 -3.05 -7.58 -4.78
N MET A 81 -4.04 -8.48 -4.58
CA MET A 81 -4.92 -8.49 -3.41
C MET A 81 -5.00 -9.89 -2.80
N PHE A 82 -4.88 -9.96 -1.48
CA PHE A 82 -4.82 -11.22 -0.74
C PHE A 82 -5.85 -11.21 0.38
N PHE A 83 -6.93 -11.95 0.22
CA PHE A 83 -8.01 -12.09 1.20
C PHE A 83 -7.88 -13.42 1.95
N ALA A 84 -7.82 -13.36 3.27
CA ALA A 84 -7.80 -14.51 4.15
C ALA A 84 -8.91 -14.46 5.22
N ASP A 85 -9.76 -13.43 5.19
CA ASP A 85 -10.95 -13.33 6.05
C ASP A 85 -12.04 -14.33 5.66
N GLU A 86 -12.32 -14.44 4.37
CA GLU A 86 -13.34 -15.33 3.80
C GLU A 86 -12.79 -16.16 2.61
N TYR A 87 -11.45 -16.18 2.42
CA TYR A 87 -10.77 -16.87 1.34
C TYR A 87 -9.40 -17.41 1.79
N TYR A 88 -8.60 -17.91 0.88
CA TYR A 88 -7.37 -18.67 1.17
C TYR A 88 -6.09 -17.82 1.26
N GLY A 89 -6.16 -16.49 1.15
CA GLY A 89 -4.98 -15.62 1.12
C GLY A 89 -4.20 -15.68 -0.20
N TYR A 90 -4.84 -16.13 -1.28
CA TYR A 90 -4.23 -16.16 -2.61
C TYR A 90 -4.32 -14.80 -3.30
N ASP A 91 -3.40 -14.58 -4.23
CA ASP A 91 -3.47 -13.49 -5.19
C ASP A 91 -4.48 -13.88 -6.28
N ASP A 92 -5.72 -13.42 -6.15
CA ASP A 92 -6.83 -13.80 -7.02
C ASP A 92 -7.62 -12.56 -7.44
N ALA A 93 -7.41 -12.14 -8.69
CA ALA A 93 -8.06 -10.97 -9.26
C ALA A 93 -9.57 -11.15 -9.43
N LEU A 94 -10.04 -12.38 -9.69
CA LEU A 94 -11.47 -12.67 -9.84
C LEU A 94 -12.18 -12.56 -8.48
N TYR A 95 -11.57 -13.10 -7.44
CA TYR A 95 -12.08 -12.97 -6.09
C TYR A 95 -12.08 -11.51 -5.61
N ALA A 96 -10.99 -10.79 -5.86
CA ALA A 96 -10.91 -9.35 -5.54
C ALA A 96 -12.00 -8.54 -6.27
N ALA A 97 -12.24 -8.82 -7.56
CA ALA A 97 -13.32 -8.20 -8.31
C ALA A 97 -14.71 -8.54 -7.73
N ALA A 98 -14.94 -9.79 -7.36
CA ALA A 98 -16.20 -10.21 -6.71
C ALA A 98 -16.42 -9.49 -5.38
N ARG A 99 -15.35 -9.30 -4.56
CA ARG A 99 -15.41 -8.53 -3.32
C ARG A 99 -15.78 -7.06 -3.57
N LEU A 100 -15.21 -6.44 -4.60
CA LEU A 100 -15.57 -5.07 -4.98
C LEU A 100 -17.04 -4.98 -5.43
N LEU A 101 -17.49 -5.91 -6.27
CA LEU A 101 -18.89 -5.95 -6.71
C LEU A 101 -19.84 -6.17 -5.52
N ARG A 102 -19.46 -6.96 -4.52
CA ARG A 102 -20.21 -7.11 -3.27
C ARG A 102 -20.37 -5.77 -2.55
N ILE A 103 -19.30 -4.98 -2.43
CA ILE A 103 -19.37 -3.64 -1.82
C ILE A 103 -20.32 -2.74 -2.62
N LEU A 104 -20.15 -2.67 -3.93
CA LEU A 104 -20.95 -1.81 -4.80
C LEU A 104 -22.43 -2.22 -4.86
N SER A 105 -22.74 -3.51 -4.78
CA SER A 105 -24.12 -4.01 -4.78
C SER A 105 -24.89 -3.75 -3.47
N ASN A 106 -24.19 -3.43 -2.39
CA ASN A 106 -24.78 -3.14 -1.09
C ASN A 106 -24.93 -1.62 -0.81
N THR A 107 -24.79 -0.78 -1.83
CA THR A 107 -24.93 0.68 -1.71
C THR A 107 -25.42 1.28 -3.01
N ASP A 108 -26.13 2.41 -2.91
CA ASP A 108 -26.51 3.23 -4.06
C ASP A 108 -25.41 4.26 -4.44
N ARG A 109 -24.31 4.30 -3.69
CA ARG A 109 -23.18 5.22 -3.95
C ARG A 109 -22.28 4.65 -5.03
N SER A 110 -21.83 5.53 -5.92
CA SER A 110 -20.81 5.20 -6.91
C SER A 110 -19.42 5.05 -6.27
N MET A 111 -18.45 4.52 -7.01
CA MET A 111 -17.08 4.33 -6.52
C MET A 111 -16.43 5.65 -6.12
N SER A 112 -16.59 6.70 -6.92
CA SER A 112 -16.08 8.03 -6.59
C SER A 112 -16.72 8.62 -5.32
N GLN A 113 -18.00 8.37 -5.11
CA GLN A 113 -18.71 8.79 -3.90
C GLN A 113 -18.29 8.00 -2.65
N LEU A 114 -17.92 6.73 -2.81
CA LEU A 114 -17.40 5.91 -1.71
C LEU A 114 -16.01 6.36 -1.24
N LEU A 115 -15.24 7.00 -2.12
CA LEU A 115 -13.89 7.50 -1.84
C LEU A 115 -13.84 9.04 -1.66
N ALA A 116 -14.98 9.73 -1.69
CA ALA A 116 -15.03 11.20 -1.67
C ALA A 116 -14.51 11.83 -0.37
N ASP A 117 -14.53 11.09 0.72
CA ASP A 117 -14.04 11.49 2.04
C ASP A 117 -12.58 11.11 2.30
N VAL A 118 -11.94 10.38 1.39
CA VAL A 118 -10.52 10.03 1.49
C VAL A 118 -9.67 11.25 1.15
N PRO A 119 -8.70 11.63 1.99
CA PRO A 119 -7.78 12.71 1.69
C PRO A 119 -7.09 12.50 0.32
N GLN A 120 -7.05 13.55 -0.46
CA GLN A 120 -6.36 13.54 -1.75
C GLN A 120 -4.94 14.09 -1.57
N TYR A 121 -3.97 13.20 -1.64
CA TYR A 121 -2.56 13.56 -1.64
C TYR A 121 -2.02 13.71 -3.06
N TRP A 122 -1.10 14.63 -3.25
CA TRP A 122 -0.37 14.76 -4.50
C TRP A 122 0.72 13.70 -4.56
N THR A 123 0.64 12.82 -5.54
CA THR A 123 1.58 11.71 -5.67
C THR A 123 2.32 11.77 -7.01
N THR A 124 3.60 11.41 -7.00
CA THR A 124 4.29 11.09 -8.23
C THR A 124 3.93 9.68 -8.71
N PRO A 125 4.01 9.40 -10.01
CA PRO A 125 4.10 8.02 -10.47
C PRO A 125 5.35 7.34 -9.89
N GLU A 126 5.45 6.01 -10.01
CA GLU A 126 6.67 5.29 -9.71
C GLU A 126 7.78 5.70 -10.70
N ILE A 127 8.81 6.36 -10.19
CA ILE A 127 9.95 6.83 -10.98
C ILE A 127 11.04 5.78 -10.91
N ARG A 128 11.53 5.32 -12.07
CA ARG A 128 12.63 4.37 -12.19
C ARG A 128 13.92 5.08 -12.57
N VAL A 129 14.93 4.95 -11.73
CA VAL A 129 16.25 5.53 -11.94
C VAL A 129 17.25 4.41 -12.19
N LYS A 130 17.93 4.44 -13.33
CA LYS A 130 18.95 3.42 -13.66
C LYS A 130 20.06 3.42 -12.60
N SER A 131 20.49 2.23 -12.22
CA SER A 131 21.59 1.99 -11.30
C SER A 131 22.29 0.68 -11.71
N SER A 132 23.18 0.18 -10.88
CA SER A 132 23.72 -1.19 -10.99
C SER A 132 23.21 -2.04 -9.84
N ASP A 133 23.32 -3.37 -9.97
CA ASP A 133 22.89 -4.30 -8.92
C ASP A 133 23.69 -4.16 -7.63
N THR A 134 24.90 -3.65 -7.70
CA THR A 134 25.76 -3.40 -6.53
C THR A 134 25.53 -2.02 -5.93
N GLU A 135 25.35 -0.98 -6.78
CA GLU A 135 25.25 0.40 -6.32
C GLU A 135 23.88 0.76 -5.77
N LYS A 136 22.79 0.15 -6.28
CA LYS A 136 21.43 0.49 -5.86
C LYS A 136 21.24 0.35 -4.34
N PHE A 137 21.81 -0.67 -3.70
CA PHE A 137 21.72 -0.87 -2.25
C PHE A 137 22.54 0.16 -1.48
N LEU A 138 23.76 0.49 -1.96
CA LEU A 138 24.60 1.52 -1.36
C LEU A 138 23.97 2.92 -1.44
N VAL A 139 23.29 3.22 -2.54
CA VAL A 139 22.57 4.49 -2.68
C VAL A 139 21.44 4.58 -1.67
N VAL A 140 20.62 3.52 -1.54
CA VAL A 140 19.52 3.47 -0.56
C VAL A 140 20.04 3.65 0.86
N GLU A 141 21.11 2.95 1.23
CA GLU A 141 21.74 3.06 2.54
C GLU A 141 22.18 4.50 2.83
N LYS A 142 22.95 5.12 1.91
CA LYS A 142 23.41 6.52 2.03
C LYS A 142 22.26 7.52 2.13
N VAL A 143 21.19 7.32 1.38
CA VAL A 143 19.98 8.16 1.46
C VAL A 143 19.38 8.01 2.86
N GLY A 144 19.17 6.80 3.35
CA GLY A 144 18.67 6.56 4.70
C GLY A 144 19.53 7.21 5.78
N GLU A 145 20.85 7.02 5.73
CA GLU A 145 21.81 7.64 6.68
C GLU A 145 21.77 9.16 6.65
N ARG A 146 21.65 9.75 5.46
CA ARG A 146 21.61 11.22 5.30
C ARG A 146 20.35 11.79 5.94
N PHE A 147 19.17 11.18 5.67
CA PHE A 147 17.90 11.72 6.11
C PHE A 147 17.56 11.40 7.58
N ARG A 148 18.05 10.30 8.16
CA ARG A 148 17.87 9.98 9.59
C ARG A 148 18.42 11.07 10.54
N LYS A 149 19.27 11.95 10.06
CA LYS A 149 19.80 13.07 10.86
C LYS A 149 18.75 14.14 11.16
N GLU A 150 17.71 14.23 10.34
CA GLU A 150 16.74 15.32 10.36
C GLU A 150 15.29 14.83 10.37
N TYR A 151 15.04 13.61 9.89
CA TYR A 151 13.71 13.05 9.69
C TYR A 151 13.62 11.60 10.16
N GLU A 152 12.41 11.16 10.44
CA GLU A 152 12.11 9.75 10.62
C GLU A 152 12.30 9.01 9.28
N VAL A 153 12.96 7.86 9.32
CA VAL A 153 13.18 7.00 8.16
C VAL A 153 12.73 5.58 8.48
N ILE A 154 11.74 5.11 7.76
CA ILE A 154 11.25 3.73 7.81
C ILE A 154 12.06 2.93 6.78
N ASP A 155 12.81 1.94 7.25
CA ASP A 155 13.80 1.19 6.45
C ASP A 155 13.38 -0.26 6.15
N VAL A 156 12.09 -0.54 6.24
CA VAL A 156 11.55 -1.90 6.04
C VAL A 156 11.80 -2.43 4.61
N ASP A 157 11.79 -1.55 3.60
CA ASP A 157 12.14 -1.86 2.21
C ASP A 157 12.65 -0.60 1.51
N GLY A 158 13.91 -0.31 1.67
CA GLY A 158 14.50 0.94 1.21
C GLY A 158 14.50 2.01 2.30
N ALA A 159 14.37 3.27 1.92
CA ALA A 159 14.27 4.40 2.82
C ALA A 159 13.00 5.20 2.51
N ARG A 160 11.97 5.06 3.35
CA ARG A 160 10.79 5.93 3.34
C ARG A 160 11.00 7.02 4.37
N ILE A 161 11.24 8.22 3.90
CA ILE A 161 11.52 9.42 4.69
C ILE A 161 10.20 10.12 4.96
N ILE A 162 9.89 10.39 6.23
CA ILE A 162 8.68 11.09 6.64
C ILE A 162 9.01 12.57 6.80
N PHE A 163 8.40 13.40 5.95
CA PHE A 163 8.50 14.85 6.01
C PHE A 163 7.28 15.43 6.75
N PRO A 164 7.29 16.71 7.17
CA PRO A 164 6.15 17.32 7.88
C PRO A 164 4.84 17.31 7.10
N ASP A 165 4.91 17.33 5.77
CA ASP A 165 3.78 17.44 4.85
C ASP A 165 3.70 16.31 3.81
N GLY A 166 4.42 15.21 4.05
CA GLY A 166 4.39 14.08 3.13
C GLY A 166 5.49 13.06 3.36
N TRP A 167 5.76 12.24 2.38
CA TRP A 167 6.85 11.26 2.44
C TRP A 167 7.53 11.06 1.09
N GLY A 168 8.79 10.61 1.14
CA GLY A 168 9.56 10.21 -0.03
C GLY A 168 10.16 8.83 0.17
N LEU A 169 10.07 7.98 -0.86
CA LEU A 169 10.63 6.63 -0.84
C LEU A 169 11.73 6.50 -1.89
N VAL A 170 12.85 5.91 -1.48
CA VAL A 170 13.89 5.41 -2.37
C VAL A 170 14.18 3.95 -2.00
N ARG A 171 13.98 3.03 -2.93
CA ARG A 171 14.23 1.60 -2.72
C ARG A 171 14.96 0.98 -3.91
N ALA A 172 15.70 -0.11 -3.64
CA ALA A 172 16.29 -0.93 -4.70
C ALA A 172 15.22 -1.82 -5.34
N SER A 173 15.17 -1.86 -6.67
CA SER A 173 14.27 -2.78 -7.38
C SER A 173 14.68 -4.23 -7.12
N ASN A 174 13.67 -5.10 -6.90
CA ASN A 174 13.89 -6.54 -6.75
C ASN A 174 14.10 -7.26 -8.10
N THR A 175 13.71 -6.61 -9.21
CA THR A 175 13.61 -7.26 -10.52
C THR A 175 14.57 -6.68 -11.57
N GLY A 176 15.27 -5.58 -11.26
CA GLY A 176 16.17 -4.93 -12.21
C GLY A 176 17.22 -4.04 -11.55
N PRO A 177 18.23 -3.60 -12.31
CA PRO A 177 19.30 -2.71 -11.85
C PRO A 177 18.82 -1.26 -11.78
N GLU A 178 17.81 -1.01 -10.96
CA GLU A 178 17.11 0.28 -10.86
C GLU A 178 16.83 0.64 -9.40
N LEU A 179 16.75 1.93 -9.13
CA LEU A 179 16.10 2.49 -7.96
C LEU A 179 14.65 2.81 -8.30
N ILE A 180 13.78 2.58 -7.36
CA ILE A 180 12.38 2.99 -7.40
C ILE A 180 12.21 4.16 -6.46
N VAL A 181 11.66 5.26 -6.98
CA VAL A 181 11.44 6.49 -6.24
C VAL A 181 9.98 6.90 -6.34
N ARG A 182 9.39 7.30 -5.23
CA ARG A 182 8.03 7.83 -5.17
C ARG A 182 7.92 8.89 -4.07
N TYR A 183 7.08 9.88 -4.31
CA TYR A 183 6.77 10.95 -3.35
C TYR A 183 5.27 11.12 -3.22
N GLU A 184 4.86 11.55 -2.02
CA GLU A 184 3.48 11.94 -1.72
C GLU A 184 3.48 13.09 -0.72
N SER A 185 2.60 14.08 -0.96
CA SER A 185 2.46 15.29 -0.15
C SER A 185 1.02 15.79 -0.13
#